data_95b56b8b99fd102583dbaf9a7799665e
#
_entry.id   95b56b8b99fd102583dbaf9a7799665e
#
_cell.length_a   1.000
_cell.length_b   1.000
_cell.length_c   1.000
_cell.angle_alpha   90.00
_cell.angle_beta   90.00
_cell.angle_gamma   90.00
#
_symmetry.space_group_name_H-M   'P 1'
#
loop_
_entity.id
_entity.type
_entity.pdbx_description
1 polymer ?
#
loop_
_entity_poly.entity_id
_entity_poly.type
_entity_poly.pdbx_seq_one_letter_code
_entity_poly.pdbx_strand_id
1 'polypeptide(L)'
;MQSFPNDRRTLLRGLAGAAALGALGLPLGRGRAAPPSVVIAGGGFAGASCALALRQFAPEVRVTLVDRQPRFVTGPFCNAVIAGLRPISSITQSHAGLSAAGVRVLHADIDGVEPAARRIRLADGRSIGGDRLVIAPGIDFDWAAIDGYGPGHVARIPHAWPGSADQLRNLRQQLRTMPDNGRVVISVPDNPYRCPPGPYERASLIAHFLKQHKPQAEVLILDAK
;
A
#
# COMPACT_ATOMS: atom_id res chain seq x y z
N MET A 1 -19.67 -20.25 -13.02
CA MET A 1 -18.64 -20.13 -14.07
C MET A 1 -19.37 -19.85 -15.37
N GLN A 2 -19.60 -18.57 -15.71
CA GLN A 2 -20.29 -18.19 -16.95
C GLN A 2 -19.23 -17.78 -17.97
N SER A 3 -19.18 -18.48 -19.08
CA SER A 3 -18.31 -18.22 -20.22
C SER A 3 -18.86 -17.04 -21.02
N PHE A 4 -18.03 -16.00 -21.21
CA PHE A 4 -18.33 -14.90 -22.15
C PHE A 4 -18.02 -15.34 -23.58
N PRO A 5 -18.94 -15.19 -24.53
CA PRO A 5 -18.69 -15.52 -25.92
C PRO A 5 -17.78 -14.47 -26.58
N ASN A 6 -16.59 -14.91 -27.02
CA ASN A 6 -15.70 -14.13 -27.89
C ASN A 6 -16.23 -14.19 -29.34
N ASP A 7 -17.06 -13.25 -29.73
CA ASP A 7 -17.48 -13.14 -31.12
C ASP A 7 -16.72 -12.01 -31.85
N ARG A 8 -15.57 -12.38 -32.42
CA ARG A 8 -14.74 -11.52 -33.29
C ARG A 8 -15.42 -11.14 -34.61
N ARG A 9 -16.53 -11.80 -34.94
CA ARG A 9 -17.24 -11.56 -36.22
C ARG A 9 -18.20 -10.38 -36.18
N THR A 10 -18.64 -9.96 -35.00
CA THR A 10 -19.54 -8.81 -34.84
C THR A 10 -18.81 -7.46 -34.96
N LEU A 11 -17.50 -7.42 -34.69
CA LEU A 11 -16.66 -6.24 -34.84
C LEU A 11 -16.35 -5.86 -36.30
N LEU A 12 -16.43 -6.84 -37.22
CA LEU A 12 -16.11 -6.58 -38.63
C LEU A 12 -17.31 -6.13 -39.50
N ARG A 13 -18.51 -6.27 -39.00
CA ARG A 13 -19.74 -5.87 -39.74
C ARG A 13 -20.11 -4.40 -39.54
N GLY A 14 -19.52 -3.70 -38.57
CA GLY A 14 -19.73 -2.25 -38.35
C GLY A 14 -18.95 -1.31 -39.25
N LEU A 15 -18.01 -1.83 -40.07
CA LEU A 15 -17.10 -1.00 -40.89
C LEU A 15 -17.56 -0.76 -42.34
N ALA A 16 -18.66 -1.36 -42.76
CA ALA A 16 -19.13 -1.25 -44.13
C ALA A 16 -20.10 -0.08 -44.41
N GLY A 17 -20.52 0.68 -43.42
CA GLY A 17 -21.53 1.75 -43.53
C GLY A 17 -21.02 3.19 -43.68
N ALA A 18 -19.72 3.44 -43.60
CA ALA A 18 -19.15 4.80 -43.52
C ALA A 18 -18.54 5.36 -44.81
N ALA A 19 -18.75 4.71 -45.97
CA ALA A 19 -18.10 5.10 -47.24
C ALA A 19 -18.89 6.08 -48.14
N ALA A 20 -20.04 6.63 -47.69
CA ALA A 20 -20.92 7.38 -48.56
C ALA A 20 -21.06 8.90 -48.26
N LEU A 21 -20.27 9.48 -47.36
CA LEU A 21 -20.34 10.93 -47.03
C LEU A 21 -19.00 11.69 -47.25
N GLY A 22 -18.16 11.20 -48.14
CA GLY A 22 -16.84 11.76 -48.42
C GLY A 22 -16.78 12.84 -49.52
N ALA A 23 -17.87 13.53 -49.91
CA ALA A 23 -17.88 14.46 -51.02
C ALA A 23 -18.11 15.96 -50.66
N LEU A 24 -18.21 16.29 -49.37
CA LEU A 24 -18.25 17.69 -48.93
C LEU A 24 -16.99 17.90 -48.07
N GLY A 25 -15.94 18.46 -48.65
CA GLY A 25 -14.59 18.70 -48.07
C GLY A 25 -14.53 19.44 -46.73
N LEU A 26 -15.34 19.03 -45.77
CA LEU A 26 -15.20 19.39 -44.36
C LEU A 26 -14.13 18.50 -43.77
N PRO A 27 -13.06 19.04 -43.18
CA PRO A 27 -12.13 18.22 -42.41
C PRO A 27 -12.91 17.62 -41.25
N LEU A 28 -13.32 16.36 -41.40
CA LEU A 28 -13.72 15.55 -40.27
C LEU A 28 -12.47 15.43 -39.36
N GLY A 29 -12.29 16.45 -38.55
CA GLY A 29 -11.29 16.39 -37.48
C GLY A 29 -11.58 15.10 -36.72
N ARG A 30 -10.74 14.09 -36.95
CA ARG A 30 -10.74 12.90 -36.09
C ARG A 30 -10.49 13.43 -34.71
N GLY A 31 -11.57 13.69 -33.98
CA GLY A 31 -11.50 14.01 -32.56
C GLY A 31 -10.70 12.90 -31.92
N ARG A 32 -9.45 13.17 -31.60
CA ARG A 32 -8.58 12.23 -30.91
C ARG A 32 -9.27 11.97 -29.57
N ALA A 33 -9.86 10.81 -29.42
CA ALA A 33 -10.46 10.43 -28.14
C ALA A 33 -9.44 10.70 -27.02
N ALA A 34 -9.87 11.31 -25.94
CA ALA A 34 -8.97 11.58 -24.84
C ALA A 34 -8.34 10.24 -24.37
N PRO A 35 -7.05 10.24 -24.05
CA PRO A 35 -6.40 9.03 -23.57
C PRO A 35 -7.15 8.44 -22.38
N PRO A 36 -7.32 7.11 -22.33
CA PRO A 36 -7.98 6.45 -21.21
C PRO A 36 -7.29 6.79 -19.89
N SER A 37 -8.06 6.80 -18.82
CA SER A 37 -7.60 7.24 -17.49
C SER A 37 -7.89 6.21 -16.41
N VAL A 38 -6.91 6.02 -15.53
CA VAL A 38 -7.02 5.14 -14.36
C VAL A 38 -6.73 5.95 -13.10
N VAL A 39 -7.63 5.86 -12.13
CA VAL A 39 -7.43 6.39 -10.78
C VAL A 39 -7.10 5.24 -9.85
N ILE A 40 -6.05 5.39 -9.05
CA ILE A 40 -5.59 4.41 -8.08
C ILE A 40 -5.68 5.02 -6.69
N ALA A 41 -6.51 4.46 -5.84
CA ALA A 41 -6.68 4.83 -4.44
C ALA A 41 -5.75 4.00 -3.55
N GLY A 42 -4.72 4.62 -3.02
CA GLY A 42 -3.66 4.02 -2.20
C GLY A 42 -2.37 3.77 -2.98
N GLY A 43 -1.25 4.25 -2.42
CA GLY A 43 0.09 4.24 -3.02
C GLY A 43 1.06 3.27 -2.36
N GLY A 44 0.57 2.28 -1.61
CA GLY A 44 1.37 1.19 -1.07
C GLY A 44 1.83 0.20 -2.14
N PHE A 45 2.23 -1.02 -1.74
CA PHE A 45 2.76 -2.03 -2.66
C PHE A 45 1.83 -2.29 -3.85
N ALA A 46 0.54 -2.53 -3.60
CA ALA A 46 -0.40 -2.88 -4.67
C ALA A 46 -0.62 -1.72 -5.63
N GLY A 47 -0.94 -0.52 -5.12
CA GLY A 47 -1.22 0.63 -5.96
C GLY A 47 0.00 1.14 -6.72
N ALA A 48 1.16 1.19 -6.08
CA ALA A 48 2.41 1.58 -6.72
C ALA A 48 2.82 0.60 -7.83
N SER A 49 2.72 -0.71 -7.58
CA SER A 49 3.01 -1.74 -8.59
C SER A 49 2.04 -1.67 -9.77
N CYS A 50 0.74 -1.47 -9.50
CA CYS A 50 -0.26 -1.28 -10.54
C CYS A 50 0.05 -0.04 -11.39
N ALA A 51 0.39 1.08 -10.76
CA ALA A 51 0.74 2.32 -11.46
C ALA A 51 1.97 2.15 -12.37
N LEU A 52 3.03 1.49 -11.88
CA LEU A 52 4.22 1.21 -12.70
C LEU A 52 3.91 0.27 -13.86
N ALA A 53 3.16 -0.80 -13.61
CA ALA A 53 2.76 -1.74 -14.65
C ALA A 53 1.95 -1.04 -15.77
N LEU A 54 1.01 -0.16 -15.39
CA LEU A 54 0.26 0.63 -16.37
C LEU A 54 1.19 1.54 -17.20
N ARG A 55 2.17 2.18 -16.57
CA ARG A 55 3.14 3.02 -17.32
C ARG A 55 4.03 2.20 -18.24
N GLN A 56 4.34 0.97 -17.86
CA GLN A 56 5.20 0.08 -18.65
C GLN A 56 4.45 -0.58 -19.82
N PHE A 57 3.22 -1.06 -19.59
CA PHE A 57 2.50 -1.89 -20.57
C PHE A 57 1.39 -1.15 -21.33
N ALA A 58 0.99 0.03 -20.85
CA ALA A 58 -0.04 0.88 -21.46
C ALA A 58 0.34 2.37 -21.32
N PRO A 59 1.42 2.81 -21.96
CA PRO A 59 1.98 4.16 -21.80
C PRO A 59 1.02 5.29 -22.21
N GLU A 60 0.01 5.01 -23.04
CA GLU A 60 -1.05 5.94 -23.44
C GLU A 60 -2.04 6.24 -22.32
N VAL A 61 -2.14 5.36 -21.31
CA VAL A 61 -3.09 5.52 -20.19
C VAL A 61 -2.60 6.62 -19.25
N ARG A 62 -3.49 7.56 -18.92
CA ARG A 62 -3.23 8.57 -17.87
C ARG A 62 -3.47 7.94 -16.51
N VAL A 63 -2.43 7.83 -15.69
CA VAL A 63 -2.51 7.24 -14.35
C VAL A 63 -2.47 8.34 -13.30
N THR A 64 -3.47 8.37 -12.42
CA THR A 64 -3.49 9.22 -11.23
C THR A 64 -3.50 8.31 -10.00
N LEU A 65 -2.51 8.46 -9.14
CA LEU A 65 -2.43 7.75 -7.86
C LEU A 65 -2.67 8.74 -6.72
N VAL A 66 -3.52 8.37 -5.78
CA VAL A 66 -3.85 9.18 -4.61
C VAL A 66 -3.47 8.41 -3.35
N ASP A 67 -2.65 9.01 -2.52
CA ASP A 67 -2.23 8.48 -1.21
C ASP A 67 -2.06 9.62 -0.22
N ARG A 68 -2.44 9.41 1.05
CA ARG A 68 -2.27 10.42 2.09
C ARG A 68 -0.81 10.68 2.43
N GLN A 69 0.02 9.65 2.35
CA GLN A 69 1.38 9.69 2.84
C GLN A 69 2.38 9.99 1.69
N PRO A 70 3.20 11.04 1.80
CA PRO A 70 4.26 11.29 0.82
C PRO A 70 5.39 10.26 0.90
N ARG A 71 5.47 9.56 2.01
CA ARG A 71 6.44 8.49 2.27
C ARG A 71 5.78 7.40 3.09
N PHE A 72 6.13 6.15 2.83
CA PHE A 72 5.65 5.01 3.60
C PHE A 72 6.81 4.10 4.00
N VAL A 73 6.66 3.43 5.14
CA VAL A 73 7.61 2.46 5.66
C VAL A 73 7.15 1.07 5.26
N THR A 74 8.01 0.33 4.58
CA THR A 74 7.68 -1.02 4.09
C THR A 74 7.72 -2.05 5.20
N GLY A 75 6.92 -3.13 5.06
CA GLY A 75 6.90 -4.27 5.99
C GLY A 75 8.19 -5.09 5.97
N PRO A 76 8.64 -5.52 4.81
CA PRO A 76 9.89 -6.26 4.70
C PRO A 76 11.06 -5.53 5.36
N PHE A 77 11.87 -6.28 6.12
CA PHE A 77 13.02 -5.79 6.89
C PHE A 77 12.72 -4.89 8.10
N CYS A 78 11.46 -4.69 8.49
CA CYS A 78 11.14 -3.90 9.68
C CYS A 78 11.80 -4.50 10.95
N ASN A 79 11.85 -5.83 11.09
CA ASN A 79 12.49 -6.49 12.21
C ASN A 79 14.02 -6.27 12.22
N ALA A 80 14.66 -6.20 11.05
CA ALA A 80 16.08 -5.84 10.95
C ALA A 80 16.34 -4.39 11.38
N VAL A 81 15.41 -3.47 11.14
CA VAL A 81 15.48 -2.09 11.66
C VAL A 81 15.35 -2.07 13.18
N ILE A 82 14.43 -2.83 13.76
CA ILE A 82 14.26 -2.95 15.20
C ILE A 82 15.55 -3.47 15.85
N ALA A 83 16.15 -4.51 15.30
CA ALA A 83 17.42 -5.06 15.76
C ALA A 83 18.65 -4.18 15.50
N GLY A 84 18.50 -3.12 14.69
CA GLY A 84 19.60 -2.21 14.38
C GLY A 84 20.53 -2.64 13.27
N LEU A 85 20.18 -3.69 12.56
CA LEU A 85 20.94 -4.21 11.43
C LEU A 85 20.78 -3.36 10.16
N ARG A 86 19.73 -2.54 10.11
CA ARG A 86 19.45 -1.63 8.99
C ARG A 86 18.93 -0.28 9.46
N PRO A 87 19.24 0.82 8.78
CA PRO A 87 18.62 2.10 9.06
C PRO A 87 17.18 2.12 8.53
N ILE A 88 16.29 2.86 9.20
CA ILE A 88 14.88 2.97 8.79
C ILE A 88 14.73 3.59 7.40
N SER A 89 15.67 4.43 6.98
CA SER A 89 15.72 5.02 5.65
C SER A 89 15.78 3.98 4.54
N SER A 90 16.39 2.81 4.79
CA SER A 90 16.50 1.72 3.81
C SER A 90 15.16 1.05 3.49
N ILE A 91 14.15 1.21 4.34
CA ILE A 91 12.80 0.67 4.16
C ILE A 91 11.73 1.76 4.02
N THR A 92 12.15 3.02 3.95
CA THR A 92 11.24 4.15 3.70
C THR A 92 11.23 4.50 2.23
N GLN A 93 10.07 4.43 1.61
CA GLN A 93 9.87 4.69 0.19
C GLN A 93 9.09 5.98 -0.03
N SER A 94 9.25 6.57 -1.21
CA SER A 94 8.48 7.72 -1.67
C SER A 94 7.88 7.42 -3.05
N HIS A 95 6.91 8.24 -3.47
CA HIS A 95 6.30 8.13 -4.78
C HIS A 95 7.09 8.87 -5.89
N ALA A 96 8.29 9.37 -5.61
CA ALA A 96 9.09 10.12 -6.59
C ALA A 96 9.38 9.32 -7.86
N GLY A 97 9.67 8.01 -7.72
CA GLY A 97 9.86 7.12 -8.86
C GLY A 97 8.62 6.98 -9.74
N LEU A 98 7.43 6.97 -9.15
CA LEU A 98 6.17 6.95 -9.88
C LEU A 98 5.96 8.25 -10.66
N SER A 99 6.23 9.39 -10.01
CA SER A 99 6.15 10.70 -10.68
C SER A 99 7.13 10.80 -11.85
N ALA A 100 8.36 10.32 -11.69
CA ALA A 100 9.35 10.27 -12.77
C ALA A 100 8.93 9.34 -13.91
N ALA A 101 8.16 8.28 -13.62
CA ALA A 101 7.57 7.39 -14.62
C ALA A 101 6.31 7.97 -15.29
N GLY A 102 5.91 9.22 -14.98
CA GLY A 102 4.76 9.89 -15.58
C GLY A 102 3.41 9.56 -14.91
N VAL A 103 3.42 9.07 -13.68
CA VAL A 103 2.22 8.95 -12.86
C VAL A 103 1.92 10.29 -12.19
N ARG A 104 0.69 10.76 -12.28
CA ARG A 104 0.23 11.90 -11.49
C ARG A 104 -0.01 11.45 -10.06
N VAL A 105 0.88 11.81 -9.15
CA VAL A 105 0.75 11.51 -7.72
C VAL A 105 0.10 12.69 -7.00
N LEU A 106 -0.93 12.41 -6.21
CA LEU A 106 -1.62 13.38 -5.35
C LEU A 106 -1.55 12.90 -3.90
N HIS A 107 -1.07 13.76 -3.01
CA HIS A 107 -1.09 13.49 -1.58
C HIS A 107 -2.35 14.11 -0.98
N ALA A 108 -3.34 13.24 -0.67
CA ALA A 108 -4.62 13.64 -0.11
C ALA A 108 -5.28 12.47 0.62
N ASP A 109 -6.08 12.80 1.63
CA ASP A 109 -6.95 11.84 2.28
C ASP A 109 -8.17 11.53 1.41
N ILE A 110 -8.50 10.24 1.32
CA ILE A 110 -9.70 9.74 0.64
C ILE A 110 -10.73 9.44 1.72
N ASP A 111 -11.88 10.07 1.66
CA ASP A 111 -12.99 9.88 2.61
C ASP A 111 -14.14 9.07 2.03
N GLY A 112 -14.14 8.82 0.72
CA GLY A 112 -15.19 8.06 0.09
C GLY A 112 -14.80 7.46 -1.26
N VAL A 113 -15.47 6.36 -1.60
CA VAL A 113 -15.34 5.68 -2.89
C VAL A 113 -16.72 5.49 -3.50
N GLU A 114 -16.87 5.88 -4.76
CA GLU A 114 -18.07 5.73 -5.56
C GLU A 114 -17.80 4.76 -6.72
N PRO A 115 -17.92 3.43 -6.52
CA PRO A 115 -17.49 2.43 -7.49
C PRO A 115 -18.25 2.52 -8.82
N ALA A 116 -19.56 2.75 -8.79
CA ALA A 116 -20.40 2.88 -9.98
C ALA A 116 -19.99 4.07 -10.85
N ALA A 117 -19.60 5.19 -10.21
CA ALA A 117 -19.11 6.38 -10.88
C ALA A 117 -17.59 6.33 -11.18
N ARG A 118 -16.90 5.28 -10.74
CA ARG A 118 -15.44 5.14 -10.86
C ARG A 118 -14.69 6.35 -10.35
N ARG A 119 -15.07 6.81 -9.16
CA ARG A 119 -14.62 8.06 -8.55
C ARG A 119 -14.28 7.86 -7.09
N ILE A 120 -13.31 8.63 -6.62
CA ILE A 120 -12.99 8.81 -5.20
C ILE A 120 -13.34 10.23 -4.79
N ARG A 121 -13.78 10.40 -3.54
CA ARG A 121 -13.96 11.70 -2.88
C ARG A 121 -12.80 11.93 -1.91
N LEU A 122 -12.24 13.11 -1.96
CA LEU A 122 -11.17 13.54 -1.05
C LEU A 122 -11.76 14.27 0.16
N ALA A 123 -11.06 14.26 1.27
CA ALA A 123 -11.46 14.94 2.50
C ALA A 123 -11.61 16.46 2.35
N ASP A 124 -11.00 17.05 1.33
CA ASP A 124 -11.16 18.48 0.98
C ASP A 124 -12.38 18.78 0.09
N GLY A 125 -13.24 17.78 -0.15
CA GLY A 125 -14.45 17.88 -0.96
C GLY A 125 -14.27 17.70 -2.47
N ARG A 126 -13.03 17.64 -2.97
CA ARG A 126 -12.78 17.36 -4.38
C ARG A 126 -13.09 15.90 -4.72
N SER A 127 -13.49 15.67 -5.97
CA SER A 127 -13.67 14.31 -6.49
C SER A 127 -12.73 14.05 -7.67
N ILE A 128 -12.19 12.84 -7.74
CA ILE A 128 -11.31 12.40 -8.82
C ILE A 128 -11.89 11.13 -9.43
N GLY A 129 -12.19 11.17 -10.72
CA GLY A 129 -12.74 10.05 -11.47
C GLY A 129 -11.86 9.66 -12.65
N GLY A 130 -12.12 8.48 -13.18
CA GLY A 130 -11.45 7.93 -14.35
C GLY A 130 -12.29 6.89 -15.09
N ASP A 131 -11.77 6.41 -16.22
CA ASP A 131 -12.41 5.31 -16.97
C ASP A 131 -12.32 3.98 -16.18
N ARG A 132 -11.35 3.87 -15.30
CA ARG A 132 -11.20 2.75 -14.36
C ARG A 132 -10.78 3.27 -12.98
N LEU A 133 -11.20 2.55 -11.95
CA LEU A 133 -10.83 2.79 -10.56
C LEU A 133 -10.19 1.54 -9.98
N VAL A 134 -9.02 1.70 -9.37
CA VAL A 134 -8.32 0.67 -8.61
C VAL A 134 -8.33 1.06 -7.14
N ILE A 135 -8.74 0.15 -6.28
CA ILE A 135 -8.83 0.38 -4.83
C ILE A 135 -7.75 -0.48 -4.16
N ALA A 136 -6.75 0.17 -3.57
CA ALA A 136 -5.60 -0.45 -2.92
C ALA A 136 -5.32 0.17 -1.55
N PRO A 137 -6.29 0.17 -0.61
CA PRO A 137 -6.23 0.92 0.65
C PRO A 137 -5.22 0.36 1.65
N GLY A 138 -4.70 -0.85 1.41
CA GLY A 138 -3.84 -1.54 2.36
C GLY A 138 -4.63 -2.28 3.44
N ILE A 139 -4.10 -2.26 4.65
CA ILE A 139 -4.68 -2.93 5.83
C ILE A 139 -4.73 -1.95 6.99
N ASP A 140 -5.58 -2.25 7.96
CA ASP A 140 -5.66 -1.57 9.25
C ASP A 140 -5.64 -2.59 10.39
N PHE A 141 -5.68 -2.13 11.63
CA PHE A 141 -5.67 -2.96 12.81
C PHE A 141 -7.10 -3.27 13.27
N ASP A 142 -7.35 -4.52 13.56
CA ASP A 142 -8.50 -4.93 14.35
C ASP A 142 -8.15 -4.78 15.84
N TRP A 143 -8.41 -3.60 16.39
CA TRP A 143 -8.09 -3.29 17.78
C TRP A 143 -8.92 -4.12 18.77
N ALA A 144 -10.09 -4.60 18.36
CA ALA A 144 -10.96 -5.41 19.19
C ALA A 144 -10.46 -6.86 19.34
N ALA A 145 -9.50 -7.29 18.52
CA ALA A 145 -8.95 -8.65 18.57
C ALA A 145 -8.11 -8.93 19.83
N ILE A 146 -7.70 -7.91 20.58
CA ILE A 146 -6.94 -8.06 21.83
C ILE A 146 -7.60 -7.20 22.91
N ASP A 147 -8.19 -7.85 23.88
CA ASP A 147 -8.84 -7.17 25.01
C ASP A 147 -7.87 -6.24 25.76
N GLY A 148 -8.31 -5.01 26.01
CA GLY A 148 -7.53 -4.01 26.73
C GLY A 148 -6.37 -3.38 25.94
N TYR A 149 -6.21 -3.72 24.66
CA TYR A 149 -5.21 -3.09 23.79
C TYR A 149 -5.89 -2.22 22.70
N GLY A 150 -5.31 -1.08 22.39
CA GLY A 150 -5.85 -0.17 21.40
C GLY A 150 -4.93 1.01 21.08
N PRO A 151 -5.38 1.98 20.28
CA PRO A 151 -4.55 3.10 19.82
C PRO A 151 -3.90 3.91 20.97
N GLY A 152 -4.56 4.01 22.13
CA GLY A 152 -4.01 4.68 23.31
C GLY A 152 -2.82 3.96 23.97
N HIS A 153 -2.57 2.71 23.63
CA HIS A 153 -1.53 1.90 24.25
C HIS A 153 -0.25 1.79 23.42
N VAL A 154 -0.31 2.15 22.12
CA VAL A 154 0.79 1.90 21.16
C VAL A 154 2.09 2.64 21.45
N ALA A 155 2.03 3.73 22.20
CA ALA A 155 3.22 4.45 22.64
C ALA A 155 4.00 3.68 23.72
N ARG A 156 3.30 2.96 24.60
CA ARG A 156 3.86 2.20 25.71
C ARG A 156 4.13 0.75 25.32
N ILE A 157 3.19 0.16 24.57
CA ILE A 157 3.25 -1.24 24.10
C ILE A 157 3.22 -1.20 22.56
N PRO A 158 4.36 -0.98 21.90
CA PRO A 158 4.38 -0.81 20.46
C PRO A 158 4.09 -2.14 19.75
N HIS A 159 3.11 -2.12 18.84
CA HIS A 159 2.90 -3.25 17.92
C HIS A 159 4.05 -3.36 16.90
N ALA A 160 4.76 -2.25 16.65
CA ALA A 160 5.89 -2.14 15.73
C ALA A 160 5.61 -2.75 14.34
N TRP A 161 4.35 -2.70 13.91
CA TRP A 161 3.98 -3.06 12.56
C TRP A 161 4.39 -1.94 11.60
N PRO A 162 4.88 -2.26 10.40
CA PRO A 162 5.24 -1.26 9.42
C PRO A 162 4.02 -0.45 8.98
N GLY A 163 4.29 0.76 8.50
CA GLY A 163 3.30 1.81 8.23
C GLY A 163 3.54 3.03 9.12
N SER A 164 4.15 2.83 10.29
CA SER A 164 4.58 3.91 11.16
C SER A 164 6.06 3.79 11.50
N ALA A 165 6.86 4.76 11.02
CA ALA A 165 8.26 4.88 11.40
C ALA A 165 8.44 5.02 12.91
N ASP A 166 7.49 5.68 13.57
CA ASP A 166 7.55 5.97 15.00
C ASP A 166 7.39 4.70 15.85
N GLN A 167 6.55 3.75 15.42
CA GLN A 167 6.44 2.47 16.09
C GLN A 167 7.76 1.68 16.09
N LEU A 168 8.46 1.67 14.96
CA LEU A 168 9.76 1.01 14.84
C LEU A 168 10.83 1.72 15.68
N ARG A 169 10.87 3.05 15.65
CA ARG A 169 11.79 3.86 16.48
C ARG A 169 11.53 3.66 17.96
N ASN A 170 10.26 3.67 18.36
CA ASN A 170 9.84 3.51 19.74
C ASN A 170 10.29 2.14 20.28
N LEU A 171 9.96 1.04 19.59
CA LEU A 171 10.39 -0.29 20.04
C LEU A 171 11.91 -0.39 20.11
N ARG A 172 12.61 0.11 19.08
CA ARG A 172 14.08 0.15 19.11
C ARG A 172 14.62 0.95 20.29
N GLN A 173 14.00 2.09 20.62
CA GLN A 173 14.41 2.89 21.77
C GLN A 173 14.16 2.15 23.07
N GLN A 174 13.03 1.49 23.23
CA GLN A 174 12.74 0.68 24.41
C GLN A 174 13.77 -0.43 24.60
N LEU A 175 14.16 -1.14 23.53
CA LEU A 175 15.22 -2.17 23.59
C LEU A 175 16.58 -1.60 24.03
N ARG A 176 16.90 -0.39 23.60
CA ARG A 176 18.18 0.27 23.98
C ARG A 176 18.19 0.73 25.42
N THR A 177 17.05 1.21 25.93
CA THR A 177 16.95 1.82 27.27
C THR A 177 16.48 0.88 28.37
N MET A 178 16.01 -0.33 28.03
CA MET A 178 15.65 -1.32 29.04
C MET A 178 16.85 -1.70 29.91
N PRO A 179 16.64 -2.18 31.17
CA PRO A 179 17.71 -2.73 32.00
C PRO A 179 18.44 -3.90 31.34
N ASP A 180 19.72 -4.12 31.71
CA ASP A 180 20.54 -5.19 31.13
C ASP A 180 20.01 -6.60 31.41
N ASN A 181 19.27 -6.78 32.51
CA ASN A 181 18.54 -8.01 32.87
C ASN A 181 17.03 -7.91 32.56
N GLY A 182 16.63 -7.00 31.66
CA GLY A 182 15.24 -6.79 31.31
C GLY A 182 14.65 -7.94 30.52
N ARG A 183 13.31 -7.96 30.43
CA ARG A 183 12.58 -8.97 29.66
C ARG A 183 11.78 -8.33 28.55
N VAL A 184 11.92 -8.82 27.31
CA VAL A 184 11.07 -8.48 26.18
C VAL A 184 9.96 -9.52 26.11
N VAL A 185 8.71 -9.08 26.15
CA VAL A 185 7.54 -9.96 25.99
C VAL A 185 6.89 -9.68 24.64
N ILE A 186 6.70 -10.71 23.83
CA ILE A 186 5.98 -10.65 22.56
C ILE A 186 4.69 -11.42 22.72
N SER A 187 3.55 -10.71 22.70
CA SER A 187 2.23 -11.32 22.66
C SER A 187 1.83 -11.54 21.21
N VAL A 188 1.46 -12.77 20.89
CA VAL A 188 1.02 -13.18 19.56
C VAL A 188 -0.50 -13.35 19.59
N PRO A 189 -1.26 -12.70 18.70
CA PRO A 189 -2.71 -12.85 18.67
C PRO A 189 -3.11 -14.26 18.19
N ASP A 190 -4.36 -14.64 18.45
CA ASP A 190 -4.94 -15.86 17.92
C ASP A 190 -5.05 -15.83 16.37
N ASN A 191 -5.11 -17.02 15.78
CA ASN A 191 -5.28 -17.18 14.33
C ASN A 191 -6.72 -16.84 13.88
N PRO A 192 -6.88 -16.31 12.65
CA PRO A 192 -5.84 -15.97 11.67
C PRO A 192 -5.30 -14.55 11.87
N TYR A 193 -3.99 -14.36 11.77
CA TYR A 193 -3.37 -13.04 11.75
C TYR A 193 -2.36 -12.91 10.61
N ARG A 194 -2.03 -11.67 10.25
CA ARG A 194 -1.12 -11.39 9.13
C ARG A 194 0.32 -11.70 9.52
N CYS A 195 1.03 -12.39 8.63
CA CYS A 195 2.44 -12.73 8.75
C CYS A 195 2.73 -13.68 9.92
N PRO A 196 2.24 -14.93 9.90
CA PRO A 196 2.45 -15.90 10.98
C PRO A 196 3.91 -16.08 11.44
N PRO A 197 4.95 -16.03 10.57
CA PRO A 197 6.34 -16.11 11.05
C PRO A 197 6.86 -14.79 11.68
N GLY A 198 6.14 -13.67 11.53
CA GLY A 198 6.61 -12.35 11.94
C GLY A 198 7.01 -12.22 13.41
N PRO A 199 6.23 -12.71 14.38
CA PRO A 199 6.61 -12.67 15.81
C PRO A 199 7.90 -13.43 16.11
N TYR A 200 8.11 -14.57 15.48
CA TYR A 200 9.28 -15.44 15.71
C TYR A 200 10.53 -14.85 15.05
N GLU A 201 10.41 -14.29 13.86
CA GLU A 201 11.49 -13.53 13.21
C GLU A 201 11.88 -12.33 14.08
N ARG A 202 10.90 -11.61 14.62
CA ARG A 202 11.13 -10.48 15.53
C ARG A 202 11.85 -10.92 16.78
N ALA A 203 11.39 -12.01 17.43
CA ALA A 203 12.04 -12.58 18.60
C ALA A 203 13.49 -12.95 18.33
N SER A 204 13.77 -13.62 17.20
CA SER A 204 15.12 -14.03 16.81
C SER A 204 16.04 -12.83 16.61
N LEU A 205 15.58 -11.78 15.93
CA LEU A 205 16.38 -10.58 15.68
C LEU A 205 16.54 -9.71 16.93
N ILE A 206 15.55 -9.64 17.81
CA ILE A 206 15.69 -9.01 19.14
C ILE A 206 16.69 -9.80 19.99
N ALA A 207 16.60 -11.12 20.04
CA ALA A 207 17.55 -11.96 20.78
C ALA A 207 19.00 -11.78 20.25
N HIS A 208 19.17 -11.65 18.93
CA HIS A 208 20.47 -11.33 18.35
C HIS A 208 21.02 -9.97 18.85
N PHE A 209 20.17 -8.93 18.87
CA PHE A 209 20.55 -7.62 19.43
C PHE A 209 20.90 -7.74 20.93
N LEU A 210 20.06 -8.40 21.72
CA LEU A 210 20.27 -8.54 23.18
C LEU A 210 21.53 -9.32 23.50
N LYS A 211 21.83 -10.39 22.77
CA LYS A 211 23.06 -11.16 22.95
C LYS A 211 24.33 -10.30 22.86
N GLN A 212 24.31 -9.27 22.03
CA GLN A 212 25.44 -8.37 21.82
C GLN A 212 25.50 -7.21 22.81
N HIS A 213 24.35 -6.72 23.29
CA HIS A 213 24.26 -5.49 24.04
C HIS A 213 23.75 -5.63 25.47
N LYS A 214 22.99 -6.69 25.75
CA LYS A 214 22.32 -6.96 27.04
C LYS A 214 22.22 -8.47 27.27
N PRO A 215 23.35 -9.15 27.51
CA PRO A 215 23.41 -10.63 27.52
C PRO A 215 22.62 -11.30 28.64
N GLN A 216 22.17 -10.55 29.66
CA GLN A 216 21.34 -11.04 30.75
C GLN A 216 19.84 -10.84 30.48
N ALA A 217 19.48 -10.19 29.37
CA ALA A 217 18.08 -9.96 29.01
C ALA A 217 17.44 -11.21 28.38
N GLU A 218 16.13 -11.33 28.54
CA GLU A 218 15.35 -12.45 28.05
C GLU A 218 14.32 -12.02 27.00
N VAL A 219 13.98 -12.95 26.10
CA VAL A 219 12.83 -12.81 25.19
C VAL A 219 11.82 -13.89 25.49
N LEU A 220 10.60 -13.51 25.80
CA LEU A 220 9.47 -14.39 26.04
C LEU A 220 8.42 -14.20 24.95
N ILE A 221 7.96 -15.29 24.34
CA ILE A 221 6.85 -15.28 23.39
C ILE A 221 5.65 -15.91 24.09
N LEU A 222 4.55 -15.15 24.15
CA LEU A 222 3.25 -15.62 24.59
C LEU A 222 2.39 -15.83 23.33
N ASP A 223 2.21 -17.09 22.98
CA ASP A 223 1.51 -17.50 21.77
C ASP A 223 0.17 -18.14 22.13
N ALA A 224 -0.91 -17.67 21.50
CA ALA A 224 -2.26 -18.18 21.72
C ALA A 224 -2.56 -19.52 21.03
N LYS A 225 -1.59 -20.11 20.29
CA LYS A 225 -1.72 -21.41 19.61
C LYS A 225 -1.48 -22.57 20.54
#